data_ed14c4ed6e4ac425b8940c09acdf2076
#
_entry.id   ed14c4ed6e4ac425b8940c09acdf2076
#
_cell.length_a   1.000
_cell.length_b   1.000
_cell.length_c   1.000
_cell.angle_alpha   90.00
_cell.angle_beta   90.00
_cell.angle_gamma   90.00
#
_symmetry.space_group_name_H-M   'P 1'
#
loop_
_entity.id
_entity.type
_entity.pdbx_description
1 polymer ?
#
loop_
_entity_poly.entity_id
_entity_poly.type
_entity_poly.pdbx_seq_one_letter_code
_entity_poly.pdbx_strand_id
1 'polypeptide(L)'
;MLALVAVLLVAVGCDRNPLTGSKLTRGNYDQISIGMTKAQVEKILGPPTTTETKDMVIFKKTTYRYEDGKKFAIITFKNDEVEGKDGNL
;
A
#
# COMPACT_ATOMS: atom_id res chain seq x y z
N MET A 1 -21.11 -19.02 -23.38
CA MET A 1 -21.10 -18.87 -23.00
C MET A 1 -20.72 -18.77 -21.97
N LEU A 2 -20.55 -18.85 -21.77
CA LEU A 2 -20.28 -18.79 -20.92
C LEU A 2 -19.42 -18.63 -20.28
N ALA A 3 -19.02 -18.56 -20.54
CA ALA A 3 -18.31 -18.47 -20.06
C ALA A 3 -17.80 -17.80 -19.46
N LEU A 4 -17.83 -17.43 -19.51
CA LEU A 4 -17.50 -16.77 -19.04
C LEU A 4 -17.26 -16.55 -18.07
N VAL A 5 -17.45 -16.73 -18.01
CA VAL A 5 -17.35 -16.52 -17.22
C VAL A 5 -16.63 -16.65 -16.41
N ALA A 6 -16.37 -16.95 -16.55
CA ALA A 6 -15.84 -17.12 -15.86
C ALA A 6 -14.98 -16.76 -15.48
N VAL A 7 -14.71 -16.37 -15.77
CA VAL A 7 -14.16 -15.87 -15.53
C VAL A 7 -13.84 -15.26 -14.74
N LEU A 8 -14.07 -15.24 -14.62
CA LEU A 8 -14.02 -14.70 -13.97
C LEU A 8 -13.59 -14.76 -13.01
N LEU A 9 -13.67 -15.13 -12.97
CA LEU A 9 -13.43 -15.28 -12.20
C LEU A 9 -12.53 -15.27 -11.72
N VAL A 10 -12.14 -15.17 -11.98
CA VAL A 10 -11.58 -15.15 -11.75
C VAL A 10 -11.02 -14.61 -11.29
N ALA A 11 -10.99 -14.31 -11.36
CA ALA A 11 -10.78 -13.76 -11.12
C ALA A 11 -10.57 -13.53 -10.40
N VAL A 12 -10.61 -13.68 -10.22
CA VAL A 12 -10.64 -13.55 -9.70
C VAL A 12 -10.18 -13.74 -8.92
N GLY A 13 -10.26 -13.94 -8.87
CA GLY A 13 -9.96 -14.28 -7.97
C GLY A 13 -8.76 -14.28 -7.59
N CYS A 14 -8.18 -14.30 -7.85
CA CYS A 14 -7.11 -14.46 -7.53
C CYS A 14 -6.41 -13.51 -7.02
N ASP A 15 -6.48 -12.78 -7.42
CA ASP A 15 -5.85 -11.87 -7.02
C ASP A 15 -5.92 -11.68 -5.68
N ARG A 16 -6.57 -11.96 -5.21
CA ARG A 16 -6.67 -11.78 -4.04
C ARG A 16 -6.13 -12.69 -3.29
N ASN A 17 -5.31 -13.27 -3.62
CA ASN A 17 -4.88 -14.30 -2.81
C ASN A 17 -3.87 -13.81 -1.82
N PRO A 18 -4.27 -13.51 -0.66
CA PRO A 18 -3.39 -12.97 0.35
C PRO A 18 -2.41 -13.99 0.85
N LEU A 19 -2.66 -15.23 0.59
CA LEU A 19 -1.76 -16.25 1.07
C LEU A 19 -0.47 -16.32 0.29
N THR A 20 -0.41 -15.64 -0.83
CA THR A 20 0.78 -15.70 -1.63
C THR A 20 1.83 -14.72 -1.16
N GLY A 21 1.61 -14.07 -0.06
CA GLY A 21 2.59 -13.20 0.48
C GLY A 21 2.19 -11.77 0.42
N SER A 22 3.01 -10.92 0.95
CA SER A 22 2.69 -9.56 1.10
C SER A 22 3.07 -8.79 -0.15
N LYS A 23 2.48 -7.63 -0.30
CA LYS A 23 2.86 -6.70 -1.36
C LYS A 23 4.06 -5.86 -0.97
N LEU A 24 4.62 -6.12 0.20
CA LEU A 24 5.76 -5.35 0.68
C LEU A 24 7.02 -5.91 0.07
N THR A 25 7.33 -5.50 -1.14
CA THR A 25 8.50 -5.91 -1.87
C THR A 25 9.31 -4.69 -2.27
N ARG A 26 10.57 -4.90 -2.58
CA ARG A 26 11.42 -3.82 -3.03
C ARG A 26 10.86 -3.14 -4.26
N GLY A 27 10.39 -3.95 -5.21
CA GLY A 27 9.84 -3.40 -6.43
C GLY A 27 8.65 -2.51 -6.19
N ASN A 28 7.75 -2.96 -5.33
CA ASN A 28 6.57 -2.15 -5.01
C ASN A 28 6.97 -0.91 -4.21
N TYR A 29 7.87 -1.07 -3.26
CA TYR A 29 8.35 0.06 -2.49
C TYR A 29 8.96 1.14 -3.41
N ASP A 30 9.72 0.70 -4.40
CA ASP A 30 10.37 1.65 -5.32
C ASP A 30 9.36 2.39 -6.20
N GLN A 31 8.15 1.88 -6.33
CA GLN A 31 7.11 2.56 -7.10
C GLN A 31 6.47 3.72 -6.35
N ILE A 32 6.65 3.76 -5.04
CA ILE A 32 6.06 4.84 -4.25
C ILE A 32 6.82 6.12 -4.51
N SER A 33 6.11 7.16 -4.91
CA SER A 33 6.70 8.44 -5.29
C SER A 33 6.08 9.58 -4.49
N ILE A 34 6.86 10.62 -4.30
CA ILE A 34 6.37 11.83 -3.65
C ILE A 34 5.16 12.36 -4.42
N GLY A 35 4.12 12.73 -3.70
CA GLY A 35 2.91 13.26 -4.31
C GLY A 35 1.82 12.24 -4.55
N MET A 36 2.12 10.95 -4.39
CA MET A 36 1.07 9.94 -4.53
C MET A 36 0.05 10.07 -3.42
N THR A 37 -1.19 9.71 -3.74
CA THR A 37 -2.25 9.73 -2.74
C THR A 37 -2.22 8.45 -1.90
N LYS A 38 -2.93 8.45 -0.78
CA LYS A 38 -3.05 7.26 0.05
C LYS A 38 -3.62 6.10 -0.75
N ALA A 39 -4.63 6.38 -1.58
CA ALA A 39 -5.25 5.33 -2.38
C ALA A 39 -4.24 4.69 -3.34
N GLN A 40 -3.39 5.50 -3.94
CA GLN A 40 -2.38 4.97 -4.85
C GLN A 40 -1.36 4.10 -4.12
N VAL A 41 -0.95 4.52 -2.93
CA VAL A 41 -0.02 3.74 -2.13
C VAL A 41 -0.65 2.42 -1.72
N GLU A 42 -1.91 2.44 -1.30
CA GLU A 42 -2.58 1.20 -0.89
C GLU A 42 -2.80 0.26 -2.05
N LYS A 43 -2.93 0.80 -3.25
CA LYS A 43 -3.07 -0.04 -4.42
C LYS A 43 -1.77 -0.81 -4.70
N ILE A 44 -0.65 -0.20 -4.40
CA ILE A 44 0.66 -0.80 -4.65
C ILE A 44 1.09 -1.69 -3.48
N LEU A 45 1.00 -1.20 -2.27
CA LEU A 45 1.49 -1.89 -1.08
C LEU A 45 0.41 -2.61 -0.28
N GLY A 46 -0.85 -2.35 -0.58
CA GLY A 46 -1.95 -2.92 0.19
C GLY A 46 -2.23 -2.11 1.43
N PRO A 47 -3.11 -2.61 2.30
CA PRO A 47 -3.42 -1.88 3.53
C PRO A 47 -2.21 -1.90 4.46
N PRO A 48 -1.97 -0.80 5.17
CA PRO A 48 -0.81 -0.75 6.08
C PRO A 48 -1.04 -1.62 7.30
N THR A 49 0.04 -2.05 7.93
CA THR A 49 -0.03 -2.80 9.17
C THR A 49 -0.59 -1.90 10.26
N THR A 50 -0.10 -0.67 10.34
CA THR A 50 -0.64 0.32 11.28
C THR A 50 -0.68 1.67 10.60
N THR A 51 -1.58 2.53 11.07
CA THR A 51 -1.75 3.88 10.57
C THR A 51 -1.78 4.84 11.75
N GLU A 52 -1.04 5.92 11.64
CA GLU A 52 -1.06 6.95 12.66
C GLU A 52 -1.31 8.29 11.97
N THR A 53 -2.24 9.08 12.48
CA THR A 53 -2.56 10.38 11.93
C THR A 53 -2.43 11.43 13.00
N LYS A 54 -1.77 12.54 12.67
CA LYS A 54 -1.67 13.67 13.58
C LYS A 54 -2.17 14.91 12.87
N ASP A 55 -3.09 15.62 13.50
CA ASP A 55 -3.58 16.88 12.98
C ASP A 55 -2.68 17.98 13.49
N MET A 56 -1.99 18.61 12.57
CA MET A 56 -1.16 19.76 12.93
C MET A 56 -1.96 21.02 12.71
N VAL A 57 -1.43 22.14 13.16
CA VAL A 57 -2.16 23.41 13.06
C VAL A 57 -2.47 23.76 11.60
N ILE A 58 -1.52 23.53 10.71
CA ILE A 58 -1.69 23.94 9.31
C ILE A 58 -1.74 22.78 8.34
N PHE A 59 -1.55 21.53 8.79
CA PHE A 59 -1.65 20.40 7.89
C PHE A 59 -1.87 19.13 8.72
N LYS A 60 -2.19 18.05 8.01
CA LYS A 60 -2.39 16.75 8.64
C LYS A 60 -1.26 15.82 8.20
N LYS A 61 -0.71 15.09 9.14
CA LYS A 61 0.36 14.14 8.84
C LYS A 61 -0.12 12.73 9.13
N THR A 62 0.03 11.85 8.16
CA THR A 62 -0.34 10.45 8.31
C THR A 62 0.88 9.58 8.05
N THR A 63 1.07 8.56 8.88
CA THR A 63 2.17 7.62 8.73
C THR A 63 1.58 6.24 8.52
N TYR A 64 1.94 5.60 7.41
CA TYR A 64 1.58 4.21 7.13
C TYR A 64 2.82 3.38 7.44
N ARG A 65 2.65 2.39 8.31
CA ARG A 65 3.73 1.47 8.61
C ARG A 65 3.36 0.10 8.08
N TYR A 66 4.24 -0.46 7.28
CA TYR A 66 4.09 -1.79 6.72
C TYR A 66 5.14 -2.68 7.32
N GLU A 67 4.75 -3.86 7.79
CA GLU A 67 5.69 -4.81 8.38
C GLU A 67 5.39 -6.20 7.88
N ASP A 68 6.45 -6.94 7.53
CA ASP A 68 6.31 -8.31 7.07
C ASP A 68 7.56 -9.05 7.51
N GLY A 69 7.51 -9.67 8.67
CA GLY A 69 8.69 -10.29 9.24
C GLY A 69 9.73 -9.24 9.58
N LYS A 70 10.89 -9.36 8.97
CA LYS A 70 11.97 -8.40 9.20
C LYS A 70 11.93 -7.23 8.24
N LYS A 71 11.04 -7.27 7.27
CA LYS A 71 10.93 -6.18 6.30
C LYS A 71 9.98 -5.13 6.83
N PHE A 72 10.29 -3.89 6.55
CA PHE A 72 9.38 -2.81 6.91
C PHE A 72 9.48 -1.68 5.90
N ALA A 73 8.41 -0.91 5.83
CA ALA A 73 8.40 0.33 5.07
C ALA A 73 7.53 1.32 5.82
N ILE A 74 7.93 2.58 5.80
CA ILE A 74 7.20 3.65 6.45
C ILE A 74 6.94 4.69 5.38
N ILE A 75 5.67 4.98 5.14
CA ILE A 75 5.28 5.98 4.15
C ILE A 75 4.64 7.13 4.90
N THR A 76 5.18 8.32 4.73
CA THR A 76 4.67 9.50 5.40
C THR A 76 3.91 10.36 4.42
N PHE A 77 2.72 10.79 4.83
CA PHE A 77 1.85 11.63 4.02
C PHE A 77 1.67 13.00 4.67
N LYS A 78 1.64 14.02 3.85
CA LYS A 78 1.27 15.35 4.28
C LYS A 78 0.03 15.73 3.51
N ASN A 79 -1.08 15.99 4.22
CA ASN A 79 -2.36 16.29 3.59
C ASN A 79 -2.74 15.25 2.55
N ASP A 80 -2.56 13.97 2.92
CA ASP A 80 -2.97 12.83 2.10
C ASP A 80 -2.11 12.57 0.86
N GLU A 81 -0.94 13.21 0.77
CA GLU A 81 0.01 12.93 -0.31
C GLU A 81 1.35 12.54 0.27
N VAL A 82 2.01 11.60 -0.39
CA VAL A 82 3.31 11.12 0.08
C VAL A 82 4.32 12.27 0.12
N GLU A 83 4.96 12.45 1.27
CA GLU A 83 6.05 13.39 1.39
C GLU A 83 7.38 12.69 1.61
N GLY A 84 7.36 11.41 1.97
CA GLY A 84 8.59 10.66 2.16
C GLY A 84 8.32 9.19 2.35
N LYS A 85 9.36 8.40 2.22
CA LYS A 85 9.29 6.97 2.47
C LYS A 85 10.60 6.49 3.05
N ASP A 86 10.54 5.40 3.83
CA ASP A 86 11.71 4.81 4.43
C ASP A 86 11.46 3.32 4.55
N GLY A 87 12.50 2.52 4.60
CA GLY A 87 12.34 1.09 4.72
C GLY A 87 13.65 0.36 4.58
N ASN A 88 13.59 -0.96 4.77
CA ASN A 88 14.78 -1.80 4.68
C ASN A 88 14.68 -2.85 3.58
N LEU A 89 13.92 -2.57 2.55
CA LEU A 89 13.68 -3.53 1.48
C LEU A 89 14.81 -3.64 0.47
#